data_34d7d89df882434014569198b66528ac
#
_entry.id   34d7d89df882434014569198b66528ac
#
_cell.length_a   1.000
_cell.length_b   1.000
_cell.length_c   1.000
_cell.angle_alpha   90.00
_cell.angle_beta   90.00
_cell.angle_gamma   90.00
#
_symmetry.space_group_name_H-M   'P 1'
#
loop_
_entity.id
_entity.type
_entity.pdbx_description
1 polymer ?
#
loop_
_entity_poly.entity_id
_entity_poly.type
_entity_poly.pdbx_seq_one_letter_code
_entity_poly.pdbx_strand_id
1 'polypeptide(L)'
;TQGVSSAASDVYKRQTYDPVAGVEQPYPIINIISMIAWGLGYFGMPHILLRFMAIEDEEKLTLSRRVATIWVVISLAVAVLIGVIGLAMSDVGALKTLTGSDSETIIVQIADLLSKHGILPALLAGTILAGILASTMSTADSQLLAASSAVSSDLFGDRVAKTGDKKKAMNAARFT
;
A
#
# COMPACT_ATOMS: atom_id res chain seq x y z
N THR A 1 16.19 22.13 -5.34
CA THR A 1 17.11 22.06 -4.19
C THR A 1 16.41 22.37 -2.85
N GLN A 2 15.45 23.29 -2.80
CA GLN A 2 14.71 23.61 -1.57
C GLN A 2 13.89 22.42 -1.02
N GLY A 3 13.25 21.63 -1.87
CA GLY A 3 12.41 20.52 -1.41
C GLY A 3 13.19 19.40 -0.72
N VAL A 4 14.39 19.04 -1.20
CA VAL A 4 15.20 17.98 -0.59
C VAL A 4 15.85 18.44 0.72
N SER A 5 16.31 19.70 0.76
CA SER A 5 16.86 20.27 2.00
C SER A 5 15.78 20.46 3.07
N SER A 6 14.56 20.80 2.67
CA SER A 6 13.40 20.92 3.55
C SER A 6 13.02 19.57 4.14
N ALA A 7 12.87 18.52 3.33
CA ALA A 7 12.53 17.18 3.83
C ALA A 7 13.57 16.64 4.83
N ALA A 8 14.87 16.84 4.57
CA ALA A 8 15.91 16.46 5.52
C ALA A 8 15.88 17.28 6.81
N SER A 9 15.58 18.58 6.71
CA SER A 9 15.40 19.50 7.86
C SER A 9 14.18 19.09 8.71
N ASP A 10 13.09 18.70 8.05
CA ASP A 10 11.84 18.30 8.69
C ASP A 10 12.02 17.03 9.56
N VAL A 11 12.75 16.04 9.05
CA VAL A 11 13.10 14.83 9.81
C VAL A 11 13.95 15.17 11.04
N TYR A 12 14.92 16.05 10.89
CA TYR A 12 15.82 16.42 11.98
C TYR A 12 15.12 17.28 13.05
N LYS A 13 14.28 18.21 12.63
CA LYS A 13 13.61 19.17 13.55
C LYS A 13 12.23 18.68 14.03
N ARG A 14 11.75 17.51 13.58
CA ARG A 14 10.37 17.05 13.80
C ARG A 14 9.35 18.09 13.30
N GLN A 15 9.60 18.64 12.13
CA GLN A 15 8.74 19.63 11.49
C GLN A 15 8.17 19.04 10.19
N THR A 16 7.01 19.53 9.83
CA THR A 16 6.38 19.25 8.54
C THR A 16 6.36 20.54 7.73
N TYR A 17 6.73 20.47 6.46
CA TYR A 17 6.63 21.60 5.56
C TYR A 17 5.22 21.65 4.99
N ASP A 18 4.53 22.77 5.22
CA ASP A 18 3.25 23.05 4.58
C ASP A 18 3.52 23.78 3.25
N PRO A 19 3.33 23.09 2.09
CA PRO A 19 3.61 23.69 0.79
C PRO A 19 2.62 24.80 0.41
N VAL A 20 1.46 24.86 1.07
CA VAL A 20 0.45 25.89 0.82
C VAL A 20 0.76 27.17 1.62
N ALA A 21 1.16 27.00 2.88
CA ALA A 21 1.51 28.12 3.74
C ALA A 21 2.98 28.56 3.58
N GLY A 22 3.84 27.73 2.96
CA GLY A 22 5.27 28.00 2.78
C GLY A 22 6.07 28.03 4.08
N VAL A 23 5.54 27.48 5.17
CA VAL A 23 6.14 27.53 6.51
C VAL A 23 6.35 26.12 7.07
N GLU A 24 7.43 25.99 7.84
CA GLU A 24 7.68 24.78 8.63
C GLU A 24 6.77 24.80 9.87
N GLN A 25 5.98 23.73 10.05
CA GLN A 25 5.14 23.55 11.22
C GLN A 25 5.67 22.40 12.09
N PRO A 26 5.58 22.50 13.43
CA PRO A 26 5.99 21.41 14.29
C PRO A 26 5.12 20.18 14.02
N TYR A 27 5.74 19.00 13.89
CA TYR A 27 5.03 17.75 13.64
C TYR A 27 4.22 17.36 14.88
N PRO A 28 2.89 17.31 14.83
CA PRO A 28 2.06 17.04 15.99
C PRO A 28 2.33 15.65 16.57
N ILE A 29 2.43 15.56 17.89
CA ILE A 29 2.61 14.26 18.58
C ILE A 29 1.47 13.29 18.23
N ILE A 30 0.26 13.80 18.03
CA ILE A 30 -0.90 12.99 17.64
C ILE A 30 -0.68 12.26 16.32
N ASN A 31 0.01 12.87 15.35
CA ASN A 31 0.35 12.25 14.09
C ASN A 31 1.37 11.11 14.27
N ILE A 32 2.34 11.31 15.17
CA ILE A 32 3.32 10.26 15.52
C ILE A 32 2.60 9.07 16.15
N ILE A 33 1.73 9.31 17.11
CA ILE A 33 0.93 8.26 17.77
C ILE A 33 0.03 7.56 16.75
N SER A 34 -0.61 8.29 15.86
CA SER A 34 -1.47 7.74 14.81
C SER A 34 -0.70 6.82 13.86
N MET A 35 0.51 7.21 13.45
CA MET A 35 1.35 6.37 12.58
C MET A 35 1.81 5.09 13.28
N ILE A 36 2.18 5.17 14.56
CA ILE A 36 2.55 3.99 15.35
C ILE A 36 1.33 3.09 15.55
N ALA A 37 0.17 3.66 15.90
CA ALA A 37 -1.07 2.92 16.09
C ALA A 37 -1.50 2.21 14.80
N TRP A 38 -1.32 2.85 13.63
CA TRP A 38 -1.58 2.25 12.33
C TRP A 38 -0.68 1.02 12.08
N GLY A 39 0.62 1.16 12.36
CA GLY A 39 1.57 0.06 12.25
C GLY A 39 1.23 -1.12 13.16
N LEU A 40 0.85 -0.85 14.42
CA LEU A 40 0.42 -1.89 15.36
C LEU A 40 -0.90 -2.55 14.92
N GLY A 41 -1.87 -1.77 14.44
CA GLY A 41 -3.15 -2.29 13.93
C GLY A 41 -2.99 -3.21 12.73
N TYR A 42 -1.97 -2.97 11.91
CA TYR A 42 -1.68 -3.79 10.73
C TYR A 42 -1.37 -5.24 11.08
N PHE A 43 -0.72 -5.50 12.23
CA PHE A 43 -0.47 -6.87 12.71
C PHE A 43 -1.75 -7.62 13.08
N GLY A 44 -2.82 -6.92 13.44
CA GLY A 44 -4.12 -7.52 13.79
C GLY A 44 -5.03 -7.79 12.59
N MET A 45 -4.62 -7.47 11.38
CA MET A 45 -5.44 -7.68 10.18
C MET A 45 -5.66 -9.16 9.89
N PRO A 46 -6.92 -9.64 9.76
CA PRO A 46 -7.22 -11.07 9.61
C PRO A 46 -6.52 -11.73 8.43
N HIS A 47 -6.45 -11.06 7.28
CA HIS A 47 -5.80 -11.60 6.09
C HIS A 47 -4.28 -11.74 6.23
N ILE A 48 -3.66 -11.01 7.15
CA ILE A 48 -2.23 -11.15 7.50
C ILE A 48 -2.04 -12.29 8.47
N LEU A 49 -2.86 -12.36 9.53
CA LEU A 49 -2.81 -13.43 10.52
C LEU A 49 -3.02 -14.80 9.89
N LEU A 50 -3.98 -14.92 8.97
CA LEU A 50 -4.22 -16.16 8.23
C LEU A 50 -2.99 -16.66 7.47
N ARG A 51 -2.16 -15.76 6.93
CA ARG A 51 -0.92 -16.13 6.24
C ARG A 51 0.13 -16.71 7.20
N PHE A 52 0.23 -16.17 8.43
CA PHE A 52 1.12 -16.72 9.45
C PHE A 52 0.62 -18.07 9.97
N MET A 53 -0.69 -18.22 10.16
CA MET A 53 -1.31 -19.46 10.61
C MET A 53 -1.25 -20.58 9.58
N ALA A 54 -1.18 -20.24 8.29
CA ALA A 54 -1.10 -21.21 7.19
C ALA A 54 0.31 -21.78 6.95
N ILE A 55 1.32 -21.30 7.67
CA ILE A 55 2.68 -21.82 7.56
C ILE A 55 2.76 -23.17 8.25
N GLU A 56 3.19 -24.19 7.52
CA GLU A 56 3.23 -25.59 7.93
C GLU A 56 4.28 -25.86 9.03
N ASP A 57 5.43 -25.19 8.96
CA ASP A 57 6.58 -25.36 9.83
C ASP A 57 7.10 -24.04 10.39
N GLU A 58 7.44 -24.00 11.68
CA GLU A 58 8.02 -22.82 12.33
C GLU A 58 9.37 -22.41 11.73
N GLU A 59 10.16 -23.38 11.25
CA GLU A 59 11.44 -23.08 10.59
C GLU A 59 11.25 -22.31 9.26
N LYS A 60 10.18 -22.59 8.52
CA LYS A 60 9.82 -21.89 7.28
C LYS A 60 9.42 -20.43 7.55
N LEU A 61 8.98 -20.12 8.78
CA LEU A 61 8.66 -18.75 9.17
C LEU A 61 9.89 -17.82 9.09
N THR A 62 11.05 -18.34 9.51
CA THR A 62 12.31 -17.57 9.43
C THR A 62 12.70 -17.26 7.99
N LEU A 63 12.55 -18.22 7.08
CA LEU A 63 12.79 -18.01 5.66
C LEU A 63 11.80 -17.01 5.07
N SER A 64 10.50 -17.18 5.35
CA SER A 64 9.45 -16.27 4.91
C SER A 64 9.73 -14.82 5.34
N ARG A 65 10.11 -14.62 6.60
CA ARG A 65 10.49 -13.31 7.14
C ARG A 65 11.67 -12.70 6.39
N ARG A 66 12.74 -13.47 6.12
CA ARG A 66 13.92 -12.98 5.39
C ARG A 66 13.55 -12.55 3.96
N VAL A 67 12.81 -13.38 3.25
CA VAL A 67 12.35 -13.08 1.88
C VAL A 67 11.46 -11.83 1.89
N ALA A 68 10.50 -11.73 2.79
CA ALA A 68 9.63 -10.57 2.92
C ALA A 68 10.43 -9.30 3.24
N THR A 69 11.41 -9.36 4.16
CA THR A 69 12.23 -8.20 4.51
C THR A 69 13.05 -7.71 3.33
N ILE A 70 13.71 -8.62 2.59
CA ILE A 70 14.48 -8.26 1.40
C ILE A 70 13.56 -7.60 0.35
N TRP A 71 12.39 -8.20 0.12
CA TRP A 71 11.42 -7.66 -0.82
C TRP A 71 10.94 -6.26 -0.43
N VAL A 72 10.63 -6.04 0.84
CA VAL A 72 10.20 -4.72 1.34
C VAL A 72 11.31 -3.68 1.16
N VAL A 73 12.56 -4.01 1.48
CA VAL A 73 13.70 -3.10 1.29
C VAL A 73 13.85 -2.71 -0.17
N ILE A 74 13.78 -3.67 -1.09
CA ILE A 74 13.87 -3.41 -2.53
C ILE A 74 12.70 -2.52 -2.98
N SER A 75 11.47 -2.85 -2.57
CA SER A 75 10.26 -2.11 -2.96
C SER A 75 10.30 -0.66 -2.45
N LEU A 76 10.72 -0.45 -1.20
CA LEU A 76 10.87 0.89 -0.64
C LEU A 76 11.98 1.69 -1.34
N ALA A 77 13.11 1.06 -1.64
CA ALA A 77 14.18 1.72 -2.39
C ALA A 77 13.71 2.17 -3.78
N VAL A 78 12.96 1.31 -4.49
CA VAL A 78 12.37 1.66 -5.80
C VAL A 78 11.35 2.79 -5.65
N ALA A 79 10.50 2.76 -4.63
CA ALA A 79 9.53 3.82 -4.37
C ALA A 79 10.20 5.18 -4.12
N VAL A 80 11.28 5.20 -3.32
CA VAL A 80 12.07 6.42 -3.08
C VAL A 80 12.71 6.92 -4.38
N LEU A 81 13.28 6.02 -5.19
CA LEU A 81 13.86 6.38 -6.49
C LEU A 81 12.83 7.00 -7.44
N ILE A 82 11.62 6.44 -7.51
CA ILE A 82 10.52 7.01 -8.30
C ILE A 82 10.20 8.43 -7.83
N GLY A 83 10.14 8.67 -6.53
CA GLY A 83 9.90 9.99 -5.96
C GLY A 83 11.01 11.00 -6.31
N VAL A 84 12.28 10.59 -6.19
CA VAL A 84 13.44 11.43 -6.53
C VAL A 84 13.46 11.75 -8.02
N ILE A 85 13.24 10.77 -8.89
CA ILE A 85 13.18 10.97 -10.35
C ILE A 85 12.01 11.89 -10.69
N GLY A 86 10.83 11.68 -10.10
CA GLY A 86 9.66 12.51 -10.33
C GLY A 86 9.88 13.96 -9.92
N LEU A 87 10.56 14.19 -8.80
CA LEU A 87 10.95 15.55 -8.38
C LEU A 87 11.89 16.18 -9.38
N ALA A 88 12.95 15.48 -9.80
CA ALA A 88 13.90 15.98 -10.78
C ALA A 88 13.21 16.30 -12.13
N MET A 89 12.24 15.48 -12.56
CA MET A 89 11.45 15.74 -13.77
C MET A 89 10.55 16.95 -13.62
N SER A 90 10.03 17.24 -12.44
CA SER A 90 9.26 18.44 -12.15
C SER A 90 10.15 19.69 -12.16
N ASP A 91 11.37 19.62 -11.63
CA ASP A 91 12.33 20.72 -11.60
C ASP A 91 12.78 21.15 -13.01
N VAL A 92 12.91 20.20 -13.95
CA VAL A 92 13.22 20.50 -15.35
C VAL A 92 11.99 20.84 -16.19
N GLY A 93 10.81 20.91 -15.59
CA GLY A 93 9.56 21.27 -16.26
C GLY A 93 8.98 20.15 -17.15
N ALA A 94 9.49 18.93 -17.07
CA ALA A 94 8.97 17.79 -17.83
C ALA A 94 7.62 17.27 -17.27
N LEU A 95 7.42 17.45 -15.97
CA LEU A 95 6.17 17.14 -15.26
C LEU A 95 5.66 18.38 -14.53
N LYS A 96 4.34 18.45 -14.35
CA LYS A 96 3.74 19.47 -13.50
C LYS A 96 4.21 19.27 -12.05
N THR A 97 4.53 20.36 -11.37
CA THR A 97 4.85 20.32 -9.94
C THR A 97 3.62 19.81 -9.16
N LEU A 98 3.79 18.71 -8.47
CA LEU A 98 2.75 18.08 -7.66
C LEU A 98 2.90 18.52 -6.21
N THR A 99 1.80 18.85 -5.56
CA THR A 99 1.77 19.31 -4.17
C THR A 99 0.72 18.55 -3.37
N GLY A 100 1.00 18.30 -2.09
CA GLY A 100 0.08 17.59 -1.21
C GLY A 100 -0.23 16.16 -1.69
N SER A 101 -1.49 15.78 -1.68
CA SER A 101 -1.94 14.43 -2.10
C SER A 101 -1.73 14.13 -3.58
N ASP A 102 -1.60 15.16 -4.43
CA ASP A 102 -1.32 14.95 -5.86
C ASP A 102 0.06 14.29 -6.07
N SER A 103 0.98 14.43 -5.11
CA SER A 103 2.30 13.78 -5.16
C SER A 103 2.22 12.25 -5.23
N GLU A 104 1.15 11.66 -4.73
CA GLU A 104 0.91 10.22 -4.79
C GLU A 104 0.67 9.72 -6.23
N THR A 105 0.28 10.62 -7.14
CA THR A 105 0.03 10.29 -8.54
C THR A 105 1.28 10.32 -9.42
N ILE A 106 2.47 10.56 -8.85
CA ILE A 106 3.73 10.73 -9.61
C ILE A 106 4.02 9.58 -10.58
N ILE A 107 3.80 8.34 -10.16
CA ILE A 107 4.02 7.16 -11.00
C ILE A 107 3.06 7.12 -12.21
N VAL A 108 1.83 7.59 -12.03
CA VAL A 108 0.83 7.69 -13.10
C VAL A 108 1.23 8.77 -14.10
N GLN A 109 1.74 9.90 -13.62
CA GLN A 109 2.22 11.00 -14.46
C GLN A 109 3.45 10.60 -15.27
N ILE A 110 4.38 9.87 -14.66
CA ILE A 110 5.55 9.31 -15.36
C ILE A 110 5.10 8.31 -16.43
N ALA A 111 4.13 7.45 -16.12
CA ALA A 111 3.58 6.50 -17.07
C ALA A 111 2.86 7.20 -18.23
N ASP A 112 2.09 8.26 -17.96
CA ASP A 112 1.46 9.07 -19.01
C ASP A 112 2.48 9.74 -19.92
N LEU A 113 3.53 10.35 -19.33
CA LEU A 113 4.62 10.93 -20.11
C LEU A 113 5.31 9.88 -20.98
N LEU A 114 5.62 8.72 -20.40
CA LEU A 114 6.28 7.63 -21.12
C LEU A 114 5.44 7.13 -22.29
N SER A 115 4.12 7.07 -22.14
CA SER A 115 3.19 6.60 -23.18
C SER A 115 3.21 7.45 -24.47
N LYS A 116 3.64 8.71 -24.37
CA LYS A 116 3.71 9.65 -25.50
C LYS A 116 4.95 9.47 -26.38
N HIS A 117 5.90 8.62 -25.97
CA HIS A 117 7.19 8.44 -26.64
C HIS A 117 7.24 7.21 -27.59
N GLY A 118 6.09 6.67 -28.00
CA GLY A 118 5.98 5.58 -28.96
C GLY A 118 5.38 4.30 -28.38
N ILE A 119 5.27 3.28 -29.22
CA ILE A 119 4.53 2.04 -28.87
C ILE A 119 5.22 1.25 -27.74
N LEU A 120 6.52 1.07 -27.78
CA LEU A 120 7.28 0.33 -26.77
C LEU A 120 7.20 1.01 -25.37
N PRO A 121 7.48 2.30 -25.24
CA PRO A 121 7.24 3.01 -23.98
C PRO A 121 5.78 2.99 -23.51
N ALA A 122 4.82 3.06 -24.43
CA ALA A 122 3.40 2.96 -24.09
C ALA A 122 3.02 1.59 -23.53
N LEU A 123 3.57 0.51 -24.05
CA LEU A 123 3.38 -0.85 -23.52
C LEU A 123 3.99 -0.97 -22.11
N LEU A 124 5.17 -0.42 -21.89
CA LEU A 124 5.78 -0.39 -20.56
C LEU A 124 4.93 0.40 -19.55
N ALA A 125 4.46 1.58 -19.94
CA ALA A 125 3.55 2.40 -19.13
C ALA A 125 2.27 1.64 -18.78
N GLY A 126 1.64 1.00 -19.75
CA GLY A 126 0.47 0.15 -19.54
C GLY A 126 0.73 -1.03 -18.60
N THR A 127 1.90 -1.66 -18.71
CA THR A 127 2.30 -2.76 -17.81
C THR A 127 2.49 -2.28 -16.37
N ILE A 128 3.10 -1.10 -16.17
CA ILE A 128 3.26 -0.49 -14.84
C ILE A 128 1.89 -0.22 -14.22
N LEU A 129 0.99 0.43 -14.95
CA LEU A 129 -0.35 0.74 -14.46
C LEU A 129 -1.18 -0.52 -14.18
N ALA A 130 -1.10 -1.52 -15.06
CA ALA A 130 -1.74 -2.81 -14.85
C ALA A 130 -1.18 -3.53 -13.60
N GLY A 131 0.12 -3.45 -13.35
CA GLY A 131 0.75 -4.00 -12.16
C GLY A 131 0.25 -3.35 -10.87
N ILE A 132 0.11 -2.02 -10.85
CA ILE A 132 -0.46 -1.28 -9.71
C ILE A 132 -1.89 -1.73 -9.44
N LEU A 133 -2.71 -1.80 -10.50
CA LEU A 133 -4.09 -2.23 -10.39
C LEU A 133 -4.20 -3.67 -9.89
N ALA A 134 -3.41 -4.59 -10.45
CA ALA A 134 -3.38 -5.99 -10.05
C ALA A 134 -2.99 -6.16 -8.57
N SER A 135 -2.01 -5.38 -8.09
CA SER A 135 -1.60 -5.39 -6.69
C SER A 135 -2.73 -4.94 -5.76
N THR A 136 -3.45 -3.88 -6.13
CA THR A 136 -4.60 -3.37 -5.36
C THR A 136 -5.73 -4.39 -5.33
N MET A 137 -6.06 -5.00 -6.48
CA MET A 137 -7.10 -6.04 -6.57
C MET A 137 -6.76 -7.27 -5.74
N SER A 138 -5.52 -7.75 -5.78
CA SER A 138 -5.07 -8.90 -4.98
C SER A 138 -5.24 -8.67 -3.47
N THR A 139 -5.00 -7.45 -3.01
CA THR A 139 -5.19 -7.09 -1.60
C THR A 139 -6.69 -6.99 -1.27
N ALA A 140 -7.48 -6.35 -2.12
CA ALA A 140 -8.93 -6.25 -1.95
C ALA A 140 -9.60 -7.63 -1.89
N ASP A 141 -9.23 -8.54 -2.78
CA ASP A 141 -9.74 -9.92 -2.79
C ASP A 141 -9.46 -10.65 -1.47
N SER A 142 -8.23 -10.52 -0.95
CA SER A 142 -7.86 -11.15 0.32
C SER A 142 -8.68 -10.60 1.50
N GLN A 143 -8.94 -9.30 1.51
CA GLN A 143 -9.71 -8.63 2.56
C GLN A 143 -11.20 -8.98 2.46
N LEU A 144 -11.77 -8.98 1.26
CA LEU A 144 -13.16 -9.36 1.01
C LEU A 144 -13.40 -10.83 1.39
N LEU A 145 -12.48 -11.71 1.02
CA LEU A 145 -12.58 -13.13 1.38
C LEU A 145 -12.52 -13.34 2.90
N ALA A 146 -11.63 -12.64 3.60
CA ALA A 146 -11.55 -12.70 5.05
C ALA A 146 -12.81 -12.13 5.70
N ALA A 147 -13.34 -11.01 5.22
CA ALA A 147 -14.55 -10.40 5.73
C ALA A 147 -15.78 -11.29 5.50
N SER A 148 -15.96 -11.80 4.27
CA SER A 148 -17.09 -12.68 3.95
C SER A 148 -17.03 -14.00 4.75
N SER A 149 -15.84 -14.54 4.97
CA SER A 149 -15.64 -15.72 5.80
C SER A 149 -16.01 -15.46 7.27
N ALA A 150 -15.60 -14.30 7.82
CA ALA A 150 -15.96 -13.92 9.18
C ALA A 150 -17.49 -13.75 9.34
N VAL A 151 -18.13 -13.01 8.44
CA VAL A 151 -19.58 -12.82 8.45
C VAL A 151 -20.31 -14.16 8.32
N SER A 152 -19.89 -15.02 7.40
CA SER A 152 -20.48 -16.34 7.20
C SER A 152 -20.31 -17.24 8.43
N SER A 153 -19.13 -17.24 9.04
CA SER A 153 -18.82 -18.03 10.23
C SER A 153 -19.57 -17.54 11.46
N ASP A 154 -19.56 -16.23 11.72
CA ASP A 154 -20.07 -15.66 12.96
C ASP A 154 -21.60 -15.51 12.97
N LEU A 155 -22.19 -15.15 11.81
CA LEU A 155 -23.65 -14.96 11.73
C LEU A 155 -24.41 -16.23 11.37
N PHE A 156 -23.82 -17.11 10.58
CA PHE A 156 -24.50 -18.30 10.05
C PHE A 156 -23.92 -19.60 10.55
N GLY A 157 -22.72 -19.61 11.15
CA GLY A 157 -22.03 -20.81 11.63
C GLY A 157 -22.87 -21.66 12.59
N ASP A 158 -23.50 -21.04 13.57
CA ASP A 158 -24.39 -21.71 14.54
C ASP A 158 -25.64 -22.32 13.90
N ARG A 159 -26.19 -21.67 12.88
CA ARG A 159 -27.38 -22.16 12.16
C ARG A 159 -27.02 -23.29 11.21
N VAL A 160 -25.86 -23.24 10.60
CA VAL A 160 -25.36 -24.28 9.69
C VAL A 160 -24.90 -25.52 10.46
N ALA A 161 -24.22 -25.33 11.59
CA ALA A 161 -23.85 -26.44 12.49
C ALA A 161 -25.08 -27.24 12.98
N LYS A 162 -26.18 -26.56 13.25
CA LYS A 162 -27.46 -27.19 13.64
C LYS A 162 -28.21 -27.89 12.50
N THR A 163 -28.01 -27.46 11.26
CA THR A 163 -28.75 -27.98 10.10
C THR A 163 -27.97 -29.00 9.29
N GLY A 164 -26.65 -29.10 9.47
CA GLY A 164 -25.77 -30.04 8.74
C GLY A 164 -25.65 -29.79 7.24
N ASP A 165 -26.22 -28.69 6.70
CA ASP A 165 -26.34 -28.41 5.30
C ASP A 165 -25.20 -27.49 4.79
N LYS A 166 -24.10 -28.12 4.38
CA LYS A 166 -22.93 -27.43 3.81
C LYS A 166 -23.25 -26.55 2.59
N LYS A 167 -24.33 -26.87 1.85
CA LYS A 167 -24.75 -26.05 0.71
C LYS A 167 -25.31 -24.69 1.12
N LYS A 168 -26.03 -24.63 2.25
CA LYS A 168 -26.56 -23.36 2.78
C LYS A 168 -25.45 -22.45 3.30
N ALA A 169 -24.40 -23.02 3.95
CA ALA A 169 -23.21 -22.28 4.36
C ALA A 169 -22.50 -21.65 3.17
N MET A 170 -22.28 -22.44 2.12
CA MET A 170 -21.59 -21.97 0.92
C MET A 170 -22.41 -20.93 0.14
N ASN A 171 -23.73 -21.03 0.14
CA ASN A 171 -24.59 -20.02 -0.46
C ASN A 171 -24.60 -18.73 0.38
N ALA A 172 -24.60 -18.80 1.71
CA ALA A 172 -24.49 -17.62 2.56
C ALA A 172 -23.17 -16.88 2.32
N ALA A 173 -22.03 -17.60 2.20
CA ALA A 173 -20.74 -17.01 1.90
C ALA A 173 -20.64 -16.37 0.49
N ARG A 174 -21.51 -16.75 -0.45
CA ARG A 174 -21.59 -16.15 -1.79
C ARG A 174 -22.42 -14.88 -1.84
N PHE A 175 -23.31 -14.68 -0.88
CA PHE A 175 -24.19 -13.50 -0.80
C PHE A 175 -23.65 -12.40 0.13
N THR A 176 -22.58 -12.66 0.86
CA THR A 176 -21.83 -11.67 1.66
C THR A 176 -20.61 -11.18 0.92
#